data_4e37e96a0e9e412ec66fc63a41650a39
#
_entry.id   4e37e96a0e9e412ec66fc63a41650a39
#
_cell.length_a   1.000
_cell.length_b   1.000
_cell.length_c   1.000
_cell.angle_alpha   90.00
_cell.angle_beta   90.00
_cell.angle_gamma   90.00
#
_symmetry.space_group_name_H-M   'P 1'
#
loop_
_entity.id
_entity.type
_entity.pdbx_description
1 polymer ?
#
loop_
_entity_poly.entity_id
_entity_poly.type
_entity_poly.pdbx_seq_one_letter_code
_entity_poly.pdbx_strand_id
1 'polypeptide(L)'
;MAASGVVAHRKEQAMPGIVVGIDGSPNSEHALDWAMRQAAALHTPLTVVAVHEVAKSYWGDIPVIGPADSPLLEKLHHAAEEMTQKAAGRLGDAGPASVNVRAVSGFVVQELVDASRDADMLVLGTRGGSGLGRLVMGSVSNEVVQHSACPVVIVPHRR
;
A
#
# COMPACT_ATOMS: atom_id res chain seq x y z
N MET A 1 12.66 -27.05 40.14
CA MET A 1 11.44 -26.43 39.63
C MET A 1 11.83 -25.58 38.43
N ALA A 2 11.54 -26.07 37.25
CA ALA A 2 11.90 -25.40 36.01
C ALA A 2 10.82 -24.34 35.69
N ALA A 3 11.20 -23.06 35.72
CA ALA A 3 10.36 -22.00 35.18
C ALA A 3 10.36 -22.10 33.66
N SER A 4 9.24 -22.53 33.12
CA SER A 4 8.99 -22.56 31.68
C SER A 4 8.99 -21.12 31.16
N GLY A 5 10.09 -20.70 30.57
CA GLY A 5 10.19 -19.44 29.86
C GLY A 5 9.36 -19.52 28.59
N VAL A 6 8.18 -18.94 28.63
CA VAL A 6 7.42 -18.59 27.41
C VAL A 6 8.25 -17.55 26.68
N VAL A 7 8.97 -17.97 25.65
CA VAL A 7 9.55 -17.07 24.67
C VAL A 7 8.36 -16.45 23.92
N ALA A 8 7.92 -15.31 24.41
CA ALA A 8 7.05 -14.45 23.63
C ALA A 8 7.84 -14.10 22.35
N HIS A 9 7.41 -14.65 21.22
CA HIS A 9 7.81 -14.12 19.92
C HIS A 9 7.42 -12.64 19.94
N ARG A 10 8.42 -11.79 20.25
CA ARG A 10 8.32 -10.37 20.02
C ARG A 10 8.02 -10.26 18.53
N LYS A 11 6.75 -10.00 18.15
CA LYS A 11 6.42 -9.47 16.84
C LYS A 11 7.44 -8.37 16.63
N GLU A 12 8.30 -8.54 15.66
CA GLU A 12 9.19 -7.49 15.18
C GLU A 12 8.30 -6.28 15.03
N GLN A 13 8.46 -5.30 15.91
CA GLN A 13 7.66 -4.09 15.88
C GLN A 13 7.96 -3.46 14.54
N ALA A 14 7.05 -3.66 13.57
CA ALA A 14 7.08 -2.90 12.34
C ALA A 14 7.17 -1.44 12.77
N MET A 15 8.28 -0.78 12.45
CA MET A 15 8.45 0.63 12.81
C MET A 15 7.32 1.38 12.11
N PRO A 16 6.49 2.13 12.89
CA PRO A 16 5.44 2.93 12.28
C PRO A 16 6.07 3.80 11.19
N GLY A 17 5.39 3.95 10.10
CA GLY A 17 5.91 4.66 8.95
C GLY A 17 4.79 5.00 7.97
N ILE A 18 5.16 5.42 6.79
CA ILE A 18 4.21 5.74 5.72
C ILE A 18 3.90 4.47 4.93
N VAL A 19 2.61 4.24 4.67
CA VAL A 19 2.15 3.24 3.72
C VAL A 19 1.59 3.96 2.49
N VAL A 20 1.92 3.50 1.30
CA VAL A 20 1.34 3.99 0.04
C VAL A 20 0.74 2.84 -0.76
N GLY A 21 -0.51 3.00 -1.17
CA GLY A 21 -1.19 2.08 -2.07
C GLY A 21 -0.94 2.45 -3.53
N ILE A 22 -0.54 1.49 -4.35
CA ILE A 22 -0.32 1.66 -5.79
C ILE A 22 -1.08 0.64 -6.62
N ASP A 23 -1.50 1.04 -7.81
CA ASP A 23 -2.22 0.20 -8.78
C ASP A 23 -1.62 0.25 -10.20
N GLY A 24 -0.44 0.87 -10.35
CA GLY A 24 0.22 1.05 -11.63
C GLY A 24 -0.30 2.24 -12.46
N SER A 25 -1.32 2.95 -12.00
CA SER A 25 -1.84 4.15 -12.66
C SER A 25 -0.92 5.37 -12.48
N PRO A 26 -0.99 6.37 -13.38
CA PRO A 26 -0.27 7.63 -13.20
C PRO A 26 -0.61 8.35 -11.89
N ASN A 27 -1.84 8.22 -11.41
CA ASN A 27 -2.25 8.79 -10.12
C ASN A 27 -1.53 8.12 -8.94
N SER A 28 -1.40 6.80 -8.97
CA SER A 28 -0.65 6.07 -7.94
C SER A 28 0.85 6.34 -8.02
N GLU A 29 1.40 6.61 -9.21
CA GLU A 29 2.79 7.03 -9.38
C GLU A 29 3.06 8.38 -8.69
N HIS A 30 2.17 9.36 -8.86
CA HIS A 30 2.25 10.64 -8.15
C HIS A 30 2.13 10.48 -6.63
N ALA A 31 1.25 9.58 -6.17
CA ALA A 31 1.11 9.27 -4.76
C ALA A 31 2.39 8.64 -4.20
N LEU A 32 3.01 7.74 -4.94
CA LEU A 32 4.28 7.12 -4.58
C LEU A 32 5.42 8.14 -4.49
N ASP A 33 5.54 9.03 -5.48
CA ASP A 33 6.54 10.10 -5.46
C ASP A 33 6.36 11.03 -4.26
N TRP A 34 5.13 11.37 -3.94
CA TRP A 34 4.83 12.19 -2.78
C TRP A 34 5.18 11.46 -1.48
N ALA A 35 4.77 10.22 -1.32
CA ALA A 35 5.05 9.40 -0.14
C ALA A 35 6.55 9.19 0.06
N MET A 36 7.29 8.96 -1.02
CA MET A 36 8.75 8.81 -1.01
C MET A 36 9.42 10.07 -0.44
N ARG A 37 9.03 11.26 -0.92
CA ARG A 37 9.55 12.53 -0.42
C ARG A 37 9.20 12.78 1.05
N GLN A 38 7.97 12.45 1.45
CA GLN A 38 7.55 12.62 2.85
C GLN A 38 8.30 11.67 3.78
N ALA A 39 8.42 10.41 3.41
CA ALA A 39 9.16 9.43 4.21
C ALA A 39 10.65 9.82 4.36
N ALA A 40 11.25 10.34 3.29
CA ALA A 40 12.61 10.87 3.34
C ALA A 40 12.72 12.08 4.27
N ALA A 41 11.83 13.05 4.16
CA ALA A 41 11.82 14.28 5.00
C ALA A 41 11.59 13.96 6.49
N LEU A 42 10.78 12.97 6.79
CA LEU A 42 10.48 12.52 8.15
C LEU A 42 11.46 11.47 8.69
N HIS A 43 12.42 11.02 7.88
CA HIS A 43 13.36 9.93 8.21
C HIS A 43 12.63 8.67 8.70
N THR A 44 11.54 8.32 8.05
CA THR A 44 10.67 7.21 8.43
C THR A 44 10.64 6.11 7.35
N PRO A 45 10.31 4.86 7.71
CA PRO A 45 10.11 3.79 6.72
C PRO A 45 8.95 4.09 5.77
N LEU A 46 9.09 3.60 4.53
CA LEU A 46 8.02 3.59 3.53
C LEU A 46 7.67 2.14 3.17
N THR A 47 6.39 1.80 3.24
CA THR A 47 5.87 0.53 2.72
C THR A 47 4.98 0.80 1.51
N VAL A 48 5.37 0.23 0.39
CA VAL A 48 4.60 0.29 -0.87
C VAL A 48 3.74 -0.96 -0.97
N VAL A 49 2.44 -0.80 -1.10
CA VAL A 49 1.46 -1.90 -1.16
C VAL A 49 0.78 -1.91 -2.52
N ALA A 50 0.92 -3.02 -3.23
CA ALA A 50 0.18 -3.34 -4.44
C ALA A 50 -0.77 -4.50 -4.16
N VAL A 51 -2.04 -4.36 -4.50
CA VAL A 51 -3.05 -5.40 -4.25
C VAL A 51 -3.47 -6.03 -5.57
N HIS A 52 -3.30 -7.35 -5.66
CA HIS A 52 -3.95 -8.14 -6.70
C HIS A 52 -5.39 -8.38 -6.26
N GLU A 53 -6.33 -7.68 -6.89
CA GLU A 53 -7.74 -7.84 -6.58
C GLU A 53 -8.21 -9.23 -6.99
N VAL A 54 -8.59 -10.04 -6.02
CA VAL A 54 -9.26 -11.32 -6.28
C VAL A 54 -10.62 -11.01 -6.85
N ALA A 55 -10.88 -11.47 -8.07
CA ALA A 55 -12.20 -11.43 -8.64
C ALA A 55 -13.18 -12.06 -7.65
N LYS A 56 -14.29 -11.38 -7.38
CA LYS A 56 -15.38 -11.87 -6.53
C LYS A 56 -16.03 -13.07 -7.24
N SER A 57 -15.33 -14.20 -7.24
CA SER A 57 -15.92 -15.46 -7.62
C SER A 57 -16.64 -16.01 -6.40
N TYR A 58 -17.95 -15.93 -6.43
CA TYR A 58 -18.79 -16.51 -5.40
C TYR A 58 -19.21 -17.92 -5.82
N TRP A 59 -18.99 -18.89 -4.97
CA TRP A 59 -19.75 -20.14 -5.01
C TRP A 59 -20.87 -20.03 -3.97
N GLY A 60 -22.06 -19.63 -4.41
CA GLY A 60 -23.13 -19.20 -3.51
C GLY A 60 -22.71 -17.90 -2.81
N ASP A 61 -22.83 -17.87 -1.50
CA ASP A 61 -22.46 -16.70 -0.67
C ASP A 61 -21.00 -16.76 -0.14
N ILE A 62 -20.21 -17.73 -0.58
CA ILE A 62 -18.82 -17.93 -0.11
C ILE A 62 -17.85 -17.32 -1.11
N PRO A 63 -17.02 -16.33 -0.70
CA PRO A 63 -15.96 -15.81 -1.56
C PRO A 63 -14.88 -16.88 -1.77
N VAL A 64 -14.58 -17.21 -3.02
CA VAL A 64 -13.47 -18.09 -3.37
C VAL A 64 -12.23 -17.24 -3.58
N ILE A 65 -11.31 -17.32 -2.65
CA ILE A 65 -9.98 -16.67 -2.75
C ILE A 65 -9.05 -17.66 -3.44
N GLY A 66 -8.47 -17.24 -4.57
CA GLY A 66 -7.45 -18.03 -5.26
C GLY A 66 -6.16 -18.14 -4.41
N PRO A 67 -5.27 -19.12 -4.73
CA PRO A 67 -4.05 -19.33 -3.96
C PRO A 67 -3.14 -18.09 -3.96
N ALA A 68 -2.55 -17.82 -2.79
CA ALA A 68 -1.65 -16.69 -2.57
C ALA A 68 -0.36 -16.72 -3.42
N ASP A 69 0.01 -17.89 -3.95
CA ASP A 69 1.24 -18.13 -4.73
C ASP A 69 0.96 -18.12 -6.25
N SER A 70 0.22 -17.14 -6.72
CA SER A 70 -0.06 -16.97 -8.14
C SER A 70 1.14 -16.35 -8.87
N PRO A 71 1.48 -16.81 -10.09
CA PRO A 71 2.44 -16.12 -10.97
C PRO A 71 2.07 -14.64 -11.24
N LEU A 72 0.80 -14.29 -11.10
CA LEU A 72 0.32 -12.92 -11.19
C LEU A 72 0.78 -12.07 -10.00
N LEU A 73 0.86 -12.64 -8.80
CA LEU A 73 1.35 -11.94 -7.62
C LEU A 73 2.84 -11.61 -7.74
N GLU A 74 3.65 -12.53 -8.25
CA GLU A 74 5.07 -12.29 -8.53
C GLU A 74 5.26 -11.18 -9.57
N LYS A 75 4.47 -11.19 -10.66
CA LYS A 75 4.49 -10.13 -11.67
C LYS A 75 4.08 -8.77 -11.08
N LEU A 76 3.07 -8.74 -10.23
CA LEU A 76 2.64 -7.53 -9.54
C LEU A 76 3.73 -7.00 -8.62
N HIS A 77 4.36 -7.89 -7.86
CA HIS A 77 5.47 -7.52 -6.97
C HIS A 77 6.63 -6.91 -7.76
N HIS A 78 7.03 -7.55 -8.86
CA HIS A 78 8.11 -7.06 -9.71
C HIS A 78 7.78 -5.69 -10.32
N ALA A 79 6.56 -5.51 -10.84
CA ALA A 79 6.09 -4.23 -11.38
C ALA A 79 6.08 -3.12 -10.30
N ALA A 80 5.68 -3.46 -9.07
CA ALA A 80 5.70 -2.54 -7.95
C ALA A 80 7.13 -2.16 -7.53
N GLU A 81 8.07 -3.11 -7.55
CA GLU A 81 9.48 -2.84 -7.32
C GLU A 81 10.08 -1.91 -8.37
N GLU A 82 9.82 -2.16 -9.66
CA GLU A 82 10.30 -1.30 -10.74
C GLU A 82 9.79 0.13 -10.60
N MET A 83 8.51 0.30 -10.28
CA MET A 83 7.90 1.60 -10.06
C MET A 83 8.53 2.32 -8.86
N THR A 84 8.79 1.58 -7.79
CA THR A 84 9.43 2.08 -6.58
C THR A 84 10.88 2.50 -6.83
N GLN A 85 11.64 1.72 -7.60
CA GLN A 85 13.02 2.06 -7.98
C GLN A 85 13.07 3.32 -8.84
N LYS A 86 12.14 3.50 -9.77
CA LYS A 86 12.03 4.73 -10.57
C LYS A 86 11.74 5.95 -9.69
N ALA A 87 10.83 5.81 -8.71
CA ALA A 87 10.53 6.88 -7.76
C ALA A 87 11.74 7.24 -6.89
N ALA A 88 12.46 6.23 -6.39
CA ALA A 88 13.70 6.44 -5.63
C ALA A 88 14.78 7.14 -6.47
N GLY A 89 14.94 6.77 -7.73
CA GLY A 89 15.87 7.41 -8.65
C GLY A 89 15.57 8.89 -8.90
N ARG A 90 14.30 9.27 -8.92
CA ARG A 90 13.89 10.68 -9.03
C ARG A 90 14.18 11.49 -7.76
N LEU A 91 14.20 10.84 -6.61
CA LEU A 91 14.47 11.51 -5.33
C LEU A 91 15.97 11.78 -5.09
N GLY A 92 16.86 10.98 -5.67
CA GLY A 92 18.30 11.05 -5.46
C GLY A 92 18.77 10.42 -4.13
N ASP A 93 19.82 10.97 -3.54
CA ASP A 93 20.51 10.35 -2.40
C ASP A 93 19.77 10.46 -1.05
N ALA A 94 18.80 11.38 -0.94
CA ALA A 94 18.01 11.59 0.28
C ALA A 94 16.74 10.73 0.28
N GLY A 95 16.90 9.45 0.57
CA GLY A 95 15.77 8.50 0.60
C GLY A 95 15.12 8.34 1.98
N PRO A 96 14.01 7.59 2.05
CA PRO A 96 13.40 7.14 3.30
C PRO A 96 14.38 6.32 4.16
N ALA A 97 14.07 6.15 5.44
CA ALA A 97 14.87 5.31 6.34
C ALA A 97 15.00 3.86 5.84
N SER A 98 13.91 3.35 5.27
CA SER A 98 13.87 2.09 4.53
C SER A 98 12.68 2.07 3.57
N VAL A 99 12.74 1.24 2.54
CA VAL A 99 11.63 1.04 1.60
C VAL A 99 11.33 -0.45 1.51
N ASN A 100 10.08 -0.82 1.74
CA ASN A 100 9.60 -2.19 1.61
C ASN A 100 8.47 -2.24 0.59
N VAL A 101 8.53 -3.20 -0.34
CA VAL A 101 7.50 -3.42 -1.35
C VAL A 101 6.74 -4.70 -1.03
N ARG A 102 5.43 -4.62 -0.97
CA ARG A 102 4.54 -5.75 -0.69
C ARG A 102 3.51 -5.88 -1.80
N ALA A 103 3.42 -7.05 -2.39
CA ALA A 103 2.31 -7.45 -3.23
C ALA A 103 1.45 -8.46 -2.46
N VAL A 104 0.16 -8.21 -2.40
CA VAL A 104 -0.79 -9.06 -1.69
C VAL A 104 -1.99 -9.36 -2.58
N SER A 105 -2.62 -10.51 -2.37
CA SER A 105 -3.89 -10.85 -3.00
C SER A 105 -5.02 -10.65 -2.00
N GLY A 106 -6.07 -9.96 -2.41
CA GLY A 106 -7.20 -9.70 -1.53
C GLY A 106 -8.18 -8.66 -2.08
N PHE A 107 -8.99 -8.13 -1.20
CA PHE A 107 -9.86 -7.00 -1.51
C PHE A 107 -9.10 -5.70 -1.24
N VAL A 108 -8.97 -4.86 -2.26
CA VAL A 108 -8.12 -3.66 -2.23
C VAL A 108 -8.37 -2.79 -1.00
N VAL A 109 -9.64 -2.47 -0.72
CA VAL A 109 -10.01 -1.65 0.44
C VAL A 109 -9.59 -2.31 1.75
N GLN A 110 -9.89 -3.60 1.91
CA GLN A 110 -9.59 -4.34 3.14
C GLN A 110 -8.08 -4.41 3.39
N GLU A 111 -7.30 -4.73 2.37
CA GLU A 111 -5.84 -4.81 2.49
C GLU A 111 -5.21 -3.46 2.86
N LEU A 112 -5.71 -2.35 2.30
CA LEU A 112 -5.25 -1.00 2.62
C LEU A 112 -5.69 -0.57 4.02
N VAL A 113 -6.91 -0.87 4.43
CA VAL A 113 -7.41 -0.60 5.79
C VAL A 113 -6.60 -1.40 6.82
N ASP A 114 -6.32 -2.67 6.55
CA ASP A 114 -5.49 -3.49 7.45
C ASP A 114 -4.05 -2.95 7.53
N ALA A 115 -3.46 -2.52 6.41
CA ALA A 115 -2.16 -1.87 6.40
C ALA A 115 -2.13 -0.55 7.19
N SER A 116 -3.25 0.17 7.27
CA SER A 116 -3.35 1.42 8.04
C SER A 116 -3.25 1.25 9.55
N ARG A 117 -3.48 0.04 10.08
CA ARG A 117 -3.47 -0.23 11.53
C ARG A 117 -2.09 -0.08 12.16
N ASP A 118 -1.05 -0.36 11.37
CA ASP A 118 0.35 -0.31 11.80
C ASP A 118 1.12 0.82 11.09
N ALA A 119 0.42 1.83 10.56
CA ALA A 119 1.00 2.95 9.85
C ALA A 119 0.76 4.28 10.59
N ASP A 120 1.70 5.21 10.43
CA ASP A 120 1.50 6.59 10.87
C ASP A 120 0.63 7.39 9.89
N MET A 121 0.65 6.97 8.63
CA MET A 121 -0.05 7.64 7.53
C MET A 121 -0.25 6.67 6.36
N LEU A 122 -1.41 6.72 5.74
CA LEU A 122 -1.69 6.03 4.48
C LEU A 122 -1.83 7.05 3.34
N VAL A 123 -1.14 6.80 2.23
CA VAL A 123 -1.12 7.67 1.04
C VAL A 123 -1.76 6.96 -0.13
N LEU A 124 -2.66 7.64 -0.81
CA LEU A 124 -3.36 7.13 -2.01
C LEU A 124 -3.44 8.22 -3.09
N GLY A 125 -3.52 7.80 -4.35
CA GLY A 125 -3.93 8.68 -5.43
C GLY A 125 -5.45 8.92 -5.41
N THR A 126 -5.92 9.96 -6.10
CA THR A 126 -7.35 10.28 -6.17
C THR A 126 -8.14 9.24 -6.96
N ARG A 127 -7.51 8.59 -7.97
CA ARG A 127 -8.14 7.59 -8.86
C ARG A 127 -7.14 6.61 -9.43
N GLY A 128 -7.60 5.36 -9.66
CA GLY A 128 -7.04 4.45 -10.63
C GLY A 128 -7.64 4.72 -12.02
N GLY A 129 -6.83 4.83 -13.03
CA GLY A 129 -6.98 4.53 -14.45
C GLY A 129 -8.04 5.14 -15.34
N SER A 130 -9.15 5.76 -14.95
CA SER A 130 -10.08 6.33 -15.93
C SER A 130 -10.62 7.70 -15.51
N GLY A 131 -10.13 8.73 -16.19
CA GLY A 131 -10.51 10.10 -15.93
C GLY A 131 -11.89 10.48 -16.49
N LEU A 132 -12.79 10.93 -15.63
CA LEU A 132 -13.86 11.83 -15.98
C LEU A 132 -14.09 12.76 -14.78
N GLY A 133 -13.72 14.03 -14.96
CA GLY A 133 -14.14 15.12 -14.10
C GLY A 133 -13.23 15.44 -12.90
N ARG A 134 -13.24 16.70 -12.56
CA ARG A 134 -12.52 17.31 -11.46
C ARG A 134 -12.92 16.72 -10.12
N LEU A 135 -11.94 16.38 -9.28
CA LEU A 135 -12.07 16.19 -7.83
C LEU A 135 -13.05 15.10 -7.35
N VAL A 136 -13.32 14.08 -8.15
CA VAL A 136 -14.08 12.93 -7.65
C VAL A 136 -13.08 11.90 -7.15
N MET A 137 -13.09 11.65 -5.83
CA MET A 137 -12.35 10.52 -5.24
C MET A 137 -12.84 9.22 -5.86
N GLY A 138 -11.91 8.31 -6.19
CA GLY A 138 -12.26 6.97 -6.61
C GLY A 138 -12.99 6.20 -5.50
N SER A 139 -13.68 5.12 -5.85
CA SER A 139 -14.40 4.29 -4.88
C SER A 139 -13.49 3.75 -3.79
N VAL A 140 -12.31 3.26 -4.16
CA VAL A 140 -11.31 2.74 -3.20
C VAL A 140 -10.86 3.82 -2.24
N SER A 141 -10.42 4.99 -2.75
CA SER A 141 -9.94 6.09 -1.90
C SER A 141 -11.02 6.59 -0.95
N ASN A 142 -12.25 6.71 -1.43
CA ASN A 142 -13.38 7.14 -0.60
C ASN A 142 -13.69 6.14 0.52
N GLU A 143 -13.71 4.87 0.22
CA GLU A 143 -14.02 3.82 1.19
C GLU A 143 -12.89 3.63 2.21
N VAL A 144 -11.63 3.68 1.76
CA VAL A 144 -10.46 3.62 2.65
C VAL A 144 -10.44 4.80 3.64
N VAL A 145 -10.73 6.02 3.20
CA VAL A 145 -10.80 7.20 4.09
C VAL A 145 -11.81 7.01 5.23
N GLN A 146 -12.94 6.34 4.95
CA GLN A 146 -13.98 6.11 5.96
C GLN A 146 -13.61 5.04 7.00
N HIS A 147 -12.71 4.12 6.66
CA HIS A 147 -12.42 2.94 7.50
C HIS A 147 -10.95 2.85 7.98
N SER A 148 -10.09 3.75 7.51
CA SER A 148 -8.68 3.76 7.88
C SER A 148 -8.48 3.97 9.38
N ALA A 149 -7.49 3.27 9.96
CA ALA A 149 -7.09 3.42 11.35
C ALA A 149 -6.05 4.54 11.58
N CYS A 150 -5.51 5.13 10.52
CA CYS A 150 -4.56 6.24 10.56
C CYS A 150 -4.99 7.39 9.63
N PRO A 151 -4.34 8.58 9.72
CA PRO A 151 -4.56 9.65 8.76
C PRO A 151 -4.33 9.20 7.32
N VAL A 152 -5.19 9.64 6.41
CA VAL A 152 -5.09 9.33 4.97
C VAL A 152 -4.80 10.59 4.19
N VAL A 153 -3.77 10.54 3.37
CA VAL A 153 -3.41 11.61 2.42
C VAL A 153 -3.83 11.19 1.02
N ILE A 154 -4.64 12.01 0.40
CA ILE A 154 -5.06 11.83 -1.00
C ILE A 154 -4.24 12.78 -1.87
N VAL A 155 -3.45 12.21 -2.76
CA VAL A 155 -2.58 12.97 -3.67
C VAL A 155 -3.30 13.18 -5.01
N PRO A 156 -3.68 14.43 -5.34
CA PRO A 156 -4.34 14.71 -6.61
C PRO A 156 -3.36 14.61 -7.77
N HIS A 157 -3.87 14.15 -8.92
CA HIS A 157 -3.13 14.24 -10.17
C HIS A 157 -3.10 15.71 -10.63
N ARG A 158 -1.93 16.30 -10.68
CA ARG A 158 -1.71 17.59 -11.35
C ARG A 158 -1.51 17.33 -12.84
N ARG A 159 -2.32 17.95 -13.65
CA ARG A 159 -2.09 18.01 -15.11
C ARG A 159 -0.88 18.90 -15.40
#